data_af23dfbd3ee439eddb69045709e97962
#
_entry.id   af23dfbd3ee439eddb69045709e97962
#
_cell.length_a   1.000
_cell.length_b   1.000
_cell.length_c   1.000
_cell.angle_alpha   90.00
_cell.angle_beta   90.00
_cell.angle_gamma   90.00
#
_symmetry.space_group_name_H-M   'P 1'
#
loop_
_entity.id
_entity.type
_entity.pdbx_description
1 polymer ?
#
loop_
_entity_poly.entity_id
_entity_poly.type
_entity_poly.pdbx_seq_one_letter_code
_entity_poly.pdbx_strand_id
1 'polypeptide(L)'
;MTDRVIPDGWESTTTTELIREKALLIGDGYRAKNSEFVDDGGLPFIRVGDITNRIRTDVRDELPLSRVEHYEPKVSQTNDSLITMKGTVGRVARVSSTTRRFVYSPQISFWRVRDPLRLDPRFVSYWLRSPAFAEQAFATKSGTDMADYINLRDQRRMSLLLPPLATQQRVAAVLSAFDELIEINERRIELLEDLARSLYREWFVRFRFPGHAEVDFTDSELGPIPERWEVVRLGSTAKWFSGGTPSTTEPAFWDGDIPWISSGSLKSMLLDRSDRSVTPAGASVGSRIVERDTLLFVVRGMSLAREFRVGVAERTLAFGQDCKALLANDGVEPLYLAFSVFERRDDIQGMVELAGHGTGKLSTDRLKAVKYPLPPEPVQRAFVETVTPIREALATHAARSRQLAATRDLLLPRLVTGRLDISDIDLGELLPPESA
;
A
#
# COMPACT_ATOMS: atom_id res chain seq x y z
N MET A 1 21.35 25.67 -16.49
CA MET A 1 20.71 26.21 -15.28
C MET A 1 19.79 27.29 -15.76
N THR A 2 18.51 27.00 -15.92
CA THR A 2 17.50 28.05 -16.21
C THR A 2 17.42 28.93 -14.97
N ASP A 3 17.51 30.26 -15.15
CA ASP A 3 17.30 31.25 -14.09
C ASP A 3 15.95 30.96 -13.39
N ARG A 4 16.00 30.22 -12.28
CA ARG A 4 14.82 30.06 -11.42
C ARG A 4 14.64 31.35 -10.66
N VAL A 5 13.60 32.10 -10.99
CA VAL A 5 13.19 33.27 -10.21
C VAL A 5 12.94 32.80 -8.79
N ILE A 6 13.69 33.33 -7.83
CA ILE A 6 13.50 33.07 -6.40
C ILE A 6 12.31 33.93 -5.96
N PRO A 7 11.25 33.31 -5.35
CA PRO A 7 10.13 34.11 -4.86
C PRO A 7 10.56 35.08 -3.75
N ASP A 8 9.82 36.16 -3.59
CA ASP A 8 10.12 37.18 -2.57
C ASP A 8 10.15 36.56 -1.16
N GLY A 9 11.17 36.88 -0.41
CA GLY A 9 11.40 36.39 0.93
C GLY A 9 11.94 34.95 1.03
N TRP A 10 12.11 34.24 -0.13
CA TRP A 10 12.75 32.92 -0.14
C TRP A 10 14.27 33.08 -0.26
N GLU A 11 15.01 32.11 0.27
CA GLU A 11 16.46 32.05 0.10
C GLU A 11 16.88 30.78 -0.66
N SER A 12 17.98 30.88 -1.38
CA SER A 12 18.67 29.71 -1.92
C SER A 12 19.74 29.28 -0.94
N THR A 13 19.60 28.09 -0.38
CA THR A 13 20.56 27.53 0.57
C THR A 13 20.96 26.11 0.15
N THR A 14 21.96 25.55 0.82
CA THR A 14 22.41 24.16 0.61
C THR A 14 22.29 23.35 1.88
N THR A 15 22.15 22.03 1.73
CA THR A 15 22.21 21.13 2.88
C THR A 15 23.55 21.23 3.62
N THR A 16 24.65 21.59 2.93
CA THR A 16 25.95 21.87 3.56
C THR A 16 25.85 23.03 4.55
N GLU A 17 25.21 24.11 4.13
CA GLU A 17 25.02 25.30 4.99
C GLU A 17 24.13 24.99 6.19
N LEU A 18 22.98 24.33 5.97
CA LEU A 18 22.08 23.93 7.05
C LEU A 18 22.73 22.97 8.06
N ILE A 19 23.65 22.10 7.60
CA ILE A 19 24.42 21.22 8.50
C ILE A 19 25.45 22.05 9.30
N ARG A 20 26.12 23.03 8.66
CA ARG A 20 27.09 23.93 9.32
C ARG A 20 26.38 24.80 10.37
N GLU A 21 25.18 25.27 10.09
CA GLU A 21 24.32 26.01 11.03
C GLU A 21 23.76 25.14 12.16
N LYS A 22 23.98 23.82 12.11
CA LYS A 22 23.41 22.82 13.04
C LYS A 22 21.88 22.72 12.96
N ALA A 23 21.26 23.26 11.93
CA ALA A 23 19.81 23.17 11.72
C ALA A 23 19.38 21.78 11.22
N LEU A 24 20.24 21.10 10.48
CA LEU A 24 19.96 19.81 9.87
C LEU A 24 21.07 18.77 10.15
N LEU A 25 20.68 17.53 10.42
CA LEU A 25 21.56 16.37 10.48
C LEU A 25 21.16 15.38 9.41
N ILE A 26 22.11 14.93 8.57
CA ILE A 26 21.93 13.86 7.59
C ILE A 26 22.85 12.71 7.94
N GLY A 27 22.28 11.54 8.17
CA GLY A 27 23.00 10.34 8.54
C GLY A 27 22.46 9.08 7.83
N ASP A 28 23.16 7.98 8.03
CA ASP A 28 22.75 6.63 7.62
C ASP A 28 22.50 5.73 8.82
N GLY A 29 22.05 4.49 8.55
CA GLY A 29 21.72 3.54 9.59
C GLY A 29 22.93 2.78 10.18
N TYR A 30 22.61 1.86 11.05
CA TYR A 30 23.55 0.99 11.77
C TYR A 30 23.85 -0.28 10.96
N ARG A 31 25.11 -0.72 10.97
CA ARG A 31 25.54 -1.98 10.34
C ARG A 31 25.50 -3.11 11.38
N ALA A 32 24.32 -3.66 11.58
CA ALA A 32 24.15 -4.80 12.46
C ALA A 32 24.74 -6.08 11.85
N LYS A 33 25.35 -6.91 12.70
CA LYS A 33 25.74 -8.28 12.37
C LYS A 33 24.56 -9.21 12.71
N ASN A 34 24.43 -10.34 11.99
CA ASN A 34 23.37 -11.30 12.26
C ASN A 34 23.35 -11.82 13.71
N SER A 35 24.53 -11.89 14.35
CA SER A 35 24.68 -12.33 15.75
C SER A 35 24.22 -11.28 16.78
N GLU A 36 23.86 -10.08 16.35
CA GLU A 36 23.39 -9.02 17.25
C GLU A 36 21.86 -8.98 17.38
N PHE A 37 21.13 -9.67 16.50
CA PHE A 37 19.67 -9.69 16.54
C PHE A 37 19.15 -10.59 17.67
N VAL A 38 18.02 -10.16 18.22
CA VAL A 38 17.19 -10.90 19.17
C VAL A 38 15.81 -11.10 18.56
N ASP A 39 15.12 -12.15 18.96
CA ASP A 39 13.80 -12.48 18.41
C ASP A 39 12.68 -11.59 18.98
N ASP A 40 12.86 -11.02 20.17
CA ASP A 40 11.84 -10.20 20.85
C ASP A 40 12.46 -9.31 21.93
N GLY A 41 11.74 -8.24 22.28
CA GLY A 41 12.09 -7.35 23.41
C GLY A 41 13.16 -6.30 23.09
N GLY A 42 13.51 -6.09 21.83
CA GLY A 42 14.49 -5.11 21.37
C GLY A 42 13.88 -3.90 20.67
N LEU A 43 14.73 -3.18 19.93
CA LEU A 43 14.33 -2.17 18.96
C LEU A 43 14.24 -2.80 17.58
N PRO A 44 13.13 -2.64 16.84
CA PRO A 44 13.01 -3.11 15.46
C PRO A 44 14.16 -2.64 14.58
N PHE A 45 14.70 -3.51 13.74
CA PHE A 45 15.73 -3.16 12.76
C PHE A 45 15.10 -3.01 11.37
N ILE A 46 14.85 -1.76 10.98
CA ILE A 46 14.09 -1.44 9.77
C ILE A 46 14.99 -1.45 8.54
N ARG A 47 14.56 -2.20 7.53
CA ARG A 47 15.22 -2.31 6.22
C ARG A 47 14.40 -1.58 5.14
N VAL A 48 14.98 -1.42 3.97
CA VAL A 48 14.35 -0.78 2.80
C VAL A 48 12.99 -1.40 2.46
N GLY A 49 12.84 -2.72 2.61
CA GLY A 49 11.57 -3.42 2.37
C GLY A 49 10.46 -3.06 3.35
N ASP A 50 10.78 -2.51 4.51
CA ASP A 50 9.85 -2.15 5.56
C ASP A 50 9.36 -0.69 5.43
N ILE A 51 9.90 0.05 4.45
CA ILE A 51 9.53 1.42 4.12
C ILE A 51 8.70 1.43 2.84
N THR A 52 7.45 1.87 2.98
CA THR A 52 6.54 2.20 1.89
C THR A 52 6.07 3.64 2.10
N ASN A 53 4.79 3.93 1.97
CA ASN A 53 4.18 5.18 2.47
C ASN A 53 4.15 5.21 4.02
N ARG A 54 4.23 4.03 4.65
CA ARG A 54 4.30 3.85 6.10
C ARG A 54 5.58 3.10 6.46
N ILE A 55 5.99 3.20 7.71
CA ILE A 55 7.11 2.46 8.29
C ILE A 55 6.53 1.27 9.04
N ARG A 56 6.86 0.06 8.59
CA ARG A 56 6.46 -1.16 9.28
C ARG A 56 7.46 -1.48 10.37
N THR A 57 7.02 -1.50 11.62
CA THR A 57 7.85 -1.78 12.80
C THR A 57 7.60 -3.15 13.43
N ASP A 58 6.64 -3.92 12.91
CA ASP A 58 6.38 -5.32 13.26
C ASP A 58 7.30 -6.26 12.46
N VAL A 59 8.58 -6.15 12.71
CA VAL A 59 9.62 -6.93 12.03
C VAL A 59 10.23 -7.95 13.00
N ARG A 60 10.71 -9.06 12.46
CA ARG A 60 11.31 -10.14 13.27
C ARG A 60 12.65 -9.75 13.87
N ASP A 61 13.47 -9.03 13.13
CA ASP A 61 14.82 -8.71 13.54
C ASP A 61 14.82 -7.47 14.45
N GLU A 62 15.20 -7.65 15.70
CA GLU A 62 15.29 -6.58 16.70
C GLU A 62 16.72 -6.50 17.27
N LEU A 63 17.14 -5.32 17.71
CA LEU A 63 18.41 -5.09 18.41
C LEU A 63 18.19 -4.91 19.91
N PRO A 64 18.98 -5.56 20.79
CA PRO A 64 18.72 -5.59 22.21
C PRO A 64 18.78 -4.22 22.86
N LEU A 65 17.81 -3.89 23.70
CA LEU A 65 17.74 -2.62 24.44
C LEU A 65 18.95 -2.41 25.35
N SER A 66 19.56 -3.47 25.87
CA SER A 66 20.75 -3.41 26.73
C SER A 66 21.98 -2.78 26.05
N ARG A 67 21.96 -2.64 24.72
CA ARG A 67 23.04 -2.04 23.93
C ARG A 67 22.61 -0.77 23.19
N VAL A 68 21.53 -0.14 23.60
CA VAL A 68 20.95 1.02 22.90
C VAL A 68 21.95 2.16 22.73
N GLU A 69 22.80 2.44 23.72
CA GLU A 69 23.84 3.48 23.65
C GLU A 69 24.80 3.31 22.48
N HIS A 70 25.05 2.05 22.07
CA HIS A 70 25.96 1.75 20.97
C HIS A 70 25.41 2.19 19.62
N TYR A 71 24.12 2.17 19.43
CA TYR A 71 23.45 2.57 18.18
C TYR A 71 22.52 3.78 18.32
N GLU A 72 22.51 4.45 19.50
CA GLU A 72 21.65 5.63 19.76
C GLU A 72 21.67 6.69 18.65
N PRO A 73 22.83 7.07 18.03
CA PRO A 73 22.85 8.03 16.93
C PRO A 73 22.05 7.58 15.69
N LYS A 74 21.79 6.26 15.58
CA LYS A 74 21.07 5.60 14.48
C LYS A 74 19.69 5.11 14.87
N VAL A 75 19.19 5.56 16.02
CA VAL A 75 17.81 5.29 16.49
C VAL A 75 16.89 6.38 15.96
N SER A 76 15.70 5.97 15.57
CA SER A 76 14.66 6.88 15.07
C SER A 76 14.24 7.91 16.11
N GLN A 77 13.98 9.12 15.65
CA GLN A 77 13.33 10.18 16.41
C GLN A 77 12.08 10.64 15.66
N THR A 78 11.10 11.09 16.41
CA THR A 78 9.89 11.71 15.83
C THR A 78 10.30 12.82 14.87
N ASN A 79 9.63 12.87 13.72
CA ASN A 79 9.89 13.79 12.63
C ASN A 79 11.17 13.54 11.81
N ASP A 80 11.93 12.47 12.06
CA ASP A 80 12.97 12.09 11.11
C ASP A 80 12.33 11.79 9.74
N SER A 81 12.93 12.31 8.68
CA SER A 81 12.57 11.97 7.32
C SER A 81 13.54 10.93 6.77
N LEU A 82 13.01 9.78 6.35
CA LEU A 82 13.78 8.63 5.89
C LEU A 82 13.81 8.59 4.37
N ILE A 83 14.96 8.18 3.80
CA ILE A 83 15.12 7.97 2.37
C ILE A 83 15.76 6.60 2.14
N THR A 84 15.18 5.78 1.31
CA THR A 84 15.80 4.52 0.88
C THR A 84 16.89 4.81 -0.16
N MET A 85 18.13 4.44 0.18
CA MET A 85 19.30 4.79 -0.64
C MET A 85 19.71 3.70 -1.64
N LYS A 86 19.35 2.44 -1.39
CA LYS A 86 19.73 1.27 -2.19
C LYS A 86 18.61 0.25 -2.23
N GLY A 87 18.49 -0.51 -3.31
CA GLY A 87 17.37 -1.43 -3.55
C GLY A 87 16.21 -0.69 -4.18
N THR A 88 15.09 -0.53 -3.50
CA THR A 88 14.02 0.37 -3.95
C THR A 88 14.39 1.80 -3.56
N VAL A 89 15.09 2.50 -4.42
CA VAL A 89 15.67 3.83 -4.15
C VAL A 89 14.63 4.93 -4.22
N GLY A 90 14.76 5.95 -3.33
CA GLY A 90 13.99 7.19 -3.38
C GLY A 90 12.63 7.15 -2.69
N ARG A 91 12.29 6.07 -1.96
CA ARG A 91 11.13 6.12 -1.08
C ARG A 91 11.40 7.03 0.11
N VAL A 92 10.43 7.89 0.42
CA VAL A 92 10.50 8.82 1.54
C VAL A 92 9.37 8.52 2.52
N ALA A 93 9.70 8.40 3.80
CA ALA A 93 8.73 8.28 4.89
C ALA A 93 9.13 9.17 6.06
N ARG A 94 8.17 9.66 6.84
CA ARG A 94 8.41 10.44 8.05
C ARG A 94 8.04 9.63 9.28
N VAL A 95 8.89 9.67 10.31
CA VAL A 95 8.63 9.02 11.59
C VAL A 95 7.58 9.82 12.36
N SER A 96 6.40 9.22 12.60
CA SER A 96 5.34 9.85 13.38
C SER A 96 5.58 9.69 14.88
N SER A 97 4.86 10.45 15.72
CA SER A 97 4.90 10.32 17.17
C SER A 97 4.38 8.96 17.69
N THR A 98 3.54 8.29 16.89
CA THR A 98 2.98 6.98 17.22
C THR A 98 3.83 5.81 16.71
N THR A 99 4.88 6.09 15.92
CA THR A 99 5.76 5.04 15.39
C THR A 99 6.66 4.51 16.51
N ARG A 100 6.63 3.18 16.73
CA ARG A 100 7.57 2.54 17.69
C ARG A 100 9.01 2.90 17.30
N ARG A 101 9.85 3.27 18.27
CA ARG A 101 11.29 3.55 18.03
C ARG A 101 11.97 2.33 17.38
N PHE A 102 12.89 2.58 16.48
CA PHE A 102 13.60 1.56 15.71
C PHE A 102 15.01 2.02 15.34
N VAL A 103 15.82 1.09 14.86
CA VAL A 103 17.17 1.35 14.33
C VAL A 103 17.12 1.28 12.80
N TYR A 104 17.73 2.27 12.14
CA TYR A 104 17.84 2.29 10.68
C TYR A 104 18.90 1.30 10.17
N SER A 105 18.60 0.56 9.10
CA SER A 105 19.63 -0.18 8.36
C SER A 105 20.52 0.76 7.52
N PRO A 106 21.74 0.32 7.13
CA PRO A 106 22.69 1.17 6.39
C PRO A 106 22.20 1.64 5.00
N GLN A 107 21.15 1.01 4.46
CA GLN A 107 20.57 1.37 3.17
C GLN A 107 19.49 2.46 3.28
N ILE A 108 19.27 2.99 4.48
CA ILE A 108 18.36 4.08 4.77
C ILE A 108 19.18 5.27 5.26
N SER A 109 18.97 6.44 4.67
CA SER A 109 19.41 7.71 5.26
C SER A 109 18.25 8.35 6.00
N PHE A 110 18.60 9.15 7.00
CA PHE A 110 17.66 10.00 7.71
C PHE A 110 18.09 11.45 7.67
N TRP A 111 17.09 12.33 7.55
CA TRP A 111 17.22 13.76 7.68
C TRP A 111 16.50 14.19 8.95
N ARG A 112 17.24 14.75 9.88
CA ARG A 112 16.75 15.15 11.22
C ARG A 112 16.91 16.64 11.42
N VAL A 113 15.79 17.34 11.53
CA VAL A 113 15.81 18.75 11.90
C VAL A 113 16.28 18.88 13.35
N ARG A 114 17.26 19.74 13.57
CA ARG A 114 17.86 20.03 14.88
C ARG A 114 17.41 21.39 15.40
N ASP A 115 17.13 22.33 14.51
CA ASP A 115 16.61 23.65 14.84
C ASP A 115 15.23 23.86 14.22
N PRO A 116 14.15 23.65 14.98
CA PRO A 116 12.79 23.84 14.49
C PRO A 116 12.40 25.34 14.26
N LEU A 117 13.20 26.28 14.76
CA LEU A 117 13.02 27.70 14.47
C LEU A 117 13.56 28.10 13.08
N ARG A 118 14.39 27.24 12.48
CA ARG A 118 14.97 27.42 11.14
C ARG A 118 14.26 26.57 10.10
N LEU A 119 13.89 25.34 10.45
CA LEU A 119 13.33 24.35 9.53
C LEU A 119 12.08 23.68 10.13
N ASP A 120 10.96 23.66 9.41
CA ASP A 120 9.84 22.79 9.74
C ASP A 120 10.15 21.36 9.25
N PRO A 121 10.15 20.34 10.12
CA PRO A 121 10.50 18.97 9.74
C PRO A 121 9.50 18.35 8.75
N ARG A 122 8.23 18.78 8.73
CA ARG A 122 7.23 18.33 7.77
C ARG A 122 7.51 18.93 6.39
N PHE A 123 7.90 20.21 6.33
CA PHE A 123 8.32 20.85 5.09
C PHE A 123 9.53 20.13 4.48
N VAL A 124 10.54 19.81 5.28
CA VAL A 124 11.71 19.02 4.85
C VAL A 124 11.28 17.68 4.27
N SER A 125 10.35 16.96 4.93
CA SER A 125 9.81 15.69 4.43
C SER A 125 9.10 15.85 3.07
N TYR A 126 8.33 16.92 2.87
CA TYR A 126 7.67 17.20 1.59
C TYR A 126 8.66 17.61 0.49
N TRP A 127 9.69 18.39 0.85
CA TRP A 127 10.75 18.69 -0.10
C TRP A 127 11.45 17.43 -0.62
N LEU A 128 11.74 16.47 0.27
CA LEU A 128 12.32 15.17 -0.10
C LEU A 128 11.42 14.31 -0.99
N ARG A 129 10.09 14.53 -0.97
CA ARG A 129 9.12 13.87 -1.85
C ARG A 129 8.89 14.61 -3.17
N SER A 130 9.51 15.77 -3.36
CA SER A 130 9.31 16.63 -4.52
C SER A 130 10.20 16.23 -5.70
N PRO A 131 9.82 16.62 -6.94
CA PRO A 131 10.68 16.51 -8.11
C PRO A 131 12.01 17.26 -7.96
N ALA A 132 12.05 18.36 -7.20
CA ALA A 132 13.27 19.15 -6.98
C ALA A 132 14.36 18.36 -6.23
N PHE A 133 13.96 17.47 -5.30
CA PHE A 133 14.86 16.53 -4.69
C PHE A 133 15.24 15.39 -5.66
N ALA A 134 14.24 14.80 -6.34
CA ALA A 134 14.47 13.67 -7.24
C ALA A 134 15.43 14.04 -8.38
N GLU A 135 15.27 15.21 -8.99
CA GLU A 135 16.17 15.72 -10.03
C GLU A 135 17.62 15.76 -9.55
N GLN A 136 17.88 16.24 -8.33
CA GLN A 136 19.24 16.31 -7.77
C GLN A 136 19.75 14.92 -7.32
N ALA A 137 18.88 14.10 -6.74
CA ALA A 137 19.24 12.78 -6.27
C ALA A 137 19.65 11.82 -7.40
N PHE A 138 19.06 12.00 -8.59
CA PHE A 138 19.30 11.14 -9.76
C PHE A 138 20.13 11.79 -10.85
N ALA A 139 20.48 13.07 -10.71
CA ALA A 139 21.32 13.80 -11.70
C ALA A 139 22.74 13.22 -11.84
N THR A 140 23.25 12.53 -10.82
CA THR A 140 24.58 11.92 -10.77
C THR A 140 24.63 10.51 -11.34
N LYS A 141 23.62 10.07 -12.10
CA LYS A 141 23.70 8.79 -12.83
C LYS A 141 24.79 8.85 -13.90
N SER A 142 26.02 8.55 -13.48
CA SER A 142 27.10 8.23 -14.43
C SER A 142 26.80 6.87 -15.04
N GLY A 143 26.72 6.79 -16.36
CA GLY A 143 26.41 5.68 -17.23
C GLY A 143 27.11 4.32 -17.02
N THR A 144 27.12 3.82 -15.82
CA THR A 144 27.55 2.46 -15.48
C THR A 144 26.34 1.64 -15.04
N ASP A 145 26.27 0.38 -15.43
CA ASP A 145 25.25 -0.64 -15.11
C ASP A 145 25.06 -0.92 -13.60
N MET A 146 25.43 -0.03 -12.73
CA MET A 146 25.25 -0.16 -11.28
C MET A 146 23.84 0.29 -10.88
N ALA A 147 23.19 -0.52 -10.04
CA ALA A 147 21.89 -0.24 -9.46
C ALA A 147 21.81 1.19 -8.89
N ASP A 148 20.69 1.85 -9.09
CA ASP A 148 20.40 3.20 -8.56
C ASP A 148 20.82 3.31 -7.09
N TYR A 149 21.54 4.38 -6.76
CA TYR A 149 22.02 4.65 -5.41
C TYR A 149 22.08 6.14 -5.14
N ILE A 150 21.51 6.57 -4.01
CA ILE A 150 21.58 7.96 -3.51
C ILE A 150 22.56 7.97 -2.35
N ASN A 151 23.78 8.48 -2.56
CA ASN A 151 24.79 8.47 -1.51
C ASN A 151 24.65 9.68 -0.56
N LEU A 152 25.20 9.56 0.66
CA LEU A 152 25.16 10.61 1.68
C LEU A 152 25.95 11.87 1.27
N ARG A 153 27.03 11.71 0.49
CA ARG A 153 27.85 12.84 0.06
C ARG A 153 27.06 13.80 -0.81
N ASP A 154 26.26 13.24 -1.75
CA ASP A 154 25.43 14.04 -2.64
C ASP A 154 24.25 14.66 -1.87
N GLN A 155 23.61 13.91 -0.96
CA GLN A 155 22.57 14.44 -0.09
C GLN A 155 23.04 15.64 0.74
N ARG A 156 24.31 15.67 1.17
CA ARG A 156 24.90 16.78 1.95
C ARG A 156 25.32 17.98 1.09
N ARG A 157 25.04 18.00 -0.21
CA ARG A 157 25.38 19.07 -1.16
C ARG A 157 24.20 19.57 -1.97
N MET A 158 23.00 19.12 -1.62
CA MET A 158 21.79 19.49 -2.34
C MET A 158 21.43 20.95 -2.10
N SER A 159 20.86 21.59 -3.12
CA SER A 159 20.39 22.97 -3.07
C SER A 159 18.89 22.98 -2.79
N LEU A 160 18.44 23.86 -1.89
CA LEU A 160 17.05 24.06 -1.54
C LEU A 160 16.66 25.52 -1.74
N LEU A 161 15.42 25.73 -2.21
CA LEU A 161 14.73 27.00 -2.02
C LEU A 161 14.01 26.92 -0.68
N LEU A 162 14.41 27.77 0.27
CA LEU A 162 13.89 27.75 1.62
C LEU A 162 13.06 29.00 1.88
N PRO A 163 11.73 28.85 2.10
CA PRO A 163 10.86 29.97 2.47
C PRO A 163 11.05 30.36 3.95
N PRO A 164 10.54 31.53 4.36
CA PRO A 164 10.40 31.87 5.77
C PRO A 164 9.70 30.78 6.56
N LEU A 165 10.03 30.61 7.84
CA LEU A 165 9.49 29.51 8.66
C LEU A 165 7.97 29.46 8.67
N ALA A 166 7.30 30.62 8.77
CA ALA A 166 5.84 30.69 8.70
C ALA A 166 5.29 30.10 7.38
N THR A 167 5.94 30.37 6.24
CA THR A 167 5.55 29.78 4.95
C THR A 167 5.84 28.28 4.90
N GLN A 168 6.97 27.80 5.48
CA GLN A 168 7.25 26.37 5.59
C GLN A 168 6.12 25.66 6.36
N GLN A 169 5.71 26.23 7.49
CA GLN A 169 4.63 25.69 8.34
C GLN A 169 3.28 25.65 7.59
N ARG A 170 2.96 26.71 6.83
CA ARG A 170 1.73 26.78 6.01
C ARG A 170 1.73 25.73 4.91
N VAL A 171 2.82 25.61 4.14
CA VAL A 171 2.99 24.57 3.12
C VAL A 171 2.85 23.18 3.73
N ALA A 172 3.52 22.95 4.86
CA ALA A 172 3.47 21.68 5.56
C ALA A 172 2.06 21.38 6.09
N ALA A 173 1.34 22.36 6.62
CA ALA A 173 -0.02 22.19 7.12
C ALA A 173 -0.98 21.77 6.00
N VAL A 174 -0.97 22.45 4.87
CA VAL A 174 -1.80 22.10 3.70
C VAL A 174 -1.52 20.68 3.23
N LEU A 175 -0.26 20.32 3.02
CA LEU A 175 0.10 18.98 2.52
C LEU A 175 -0.18 17.89 3.55
N SER A 176 0.01 18.18 4.84
CA SER A 176 -0.32 17.24 5.94
C SER A 176 -1.81 16.96 6.03
N ALA A 177 -2.67 17.96 5.82
CA ALA A 177 -4.11 17.77 5.82
C ALA A 177 -4.56 16.75 4.74
N PHE A 178 -3.94 16.77 3.56
CA PHE A 178 -4.18 15.72 2.55
C PHE A 178 -3.71 14.34 3.03
N ASP A 179 -2.51 14.25 3.58
CA ASP A 179 -1.97 12.96 4.06
C ASP A 179 -2.83 12.39 5.20
N GLU A 180 -3.28 13.22 6.14
CA GLU A 180 -4.18 12.84 7.23
C GLU A 180 -5.54 12.34 6.74
N LEU A 181 -6.15 13.03 5.78
CA LEU A 181 -7.42 12.59 5.18
C LEU A 181 -7.26 11.27 4.42
N ILE A 182 -6.15 11.07 3.73
CA ILE A 182 -5.83 9.80 3.05
C ILE A 182 -5.70 8.69 4.10
N GLU A 183 -4.97 8.93 5.19
CA GLU A 183 -4.78 7.94 6.26
C GLU A 183 -6.11 7.57 6.94
N ILE A 184 -6.96 8.55 7.21
CA ILE A 184 -8.30 8.32 7.77
C ILE A 184 -9.13 7.44 6.82
N ASN A 185 -9.12 7.72 5.52
CA ASN A 185 -9.84 6.91 4.55
C ASN A 185 -9.28 5.49 4.43
N GLU A 186 -7.96 5.31 4.43
CA GLU A 186 -7.31 3.99 4.43
C GLU A 186 -7.72 3.19 5.68
N ARG A 187 -7.73 3.84 6.86
CA ARG A 187 -8.18 3.19 8.10
C ARG A 187 -9.66 2.81 8.05
N ARG A 188 -10.52 3.65 7.47
CA ARG A 188 -11.94 3.31 7.26
C ARG A 188 -12.10 2.12 6.33
N ILE A 189 -11.30 2.04 5.25
CA ILE A 189 -11.29 0.89 4.34
C ILE A 189 -10.96 -0.39 5.11
N GLU A 190 -9.88 -0.41 5.90
CA GLU A 190 -9.47 -1.55 6.71
C GLU A 190 -10.63 -2.01 7.64
N LEU A 191 -11.25 -1.06 8.37
CA LEU A 191 -12.34 -1.37 9.30
C LEU A 191 -13.60 -1.89 8.58
N LEU A 192 -13.92 -1.35 7.41
CA LEU A 192 -15.07 -1.81 6.61
C LEU A 192 -14.82 -3.21 6.03
N GLU A 193 -13.59 -3.51 5.58
CA GLU A 193 -13.23 -4.85 5.14
C GLU A 193 -13.33 -5.87 6.30
N ASP A 194 -12.85 -5.52 7.49
CA ASP A 194 -12.94 -6.36 8.68
C ASP A 194 -14.40 -6.55 9.14
N LEU A 195 -15.23 -5.51 9.04
CA LEU A 195 -16.66 -5.60 9.32
C LEU A 195 -17.35 -6.57 8.38
N ALA A 196 -17.12 -6.45 7.07
CA ALA A 196 -17.73 -7.34 6.07
C ALA A 196 -17.30 -8.80 6.27
N ARG A 197 -16.01 -9.06 6.58
CA ARG A 197 -15.51 -10.40 6.92
C ARG A 197 -16.13 -10.93 8.22
N SER A 198 -16.29 -10.05 9.23
CA SER A 198 -16.92 -10.43 10.50
C SER A 198 -18.38 -10.82 10.32
N LEU A 199 -19.12 -10.10 9.49
CA LEU A 199 -20.50 -10.46 9.12
C LEU A 199 -20.55 -11.83 8.44
N TYR A 200 -19.64 -12.09 7.48
CA TYR A 200 -19.57 -13.40 6.85
C TYR A 200 -19.30 -14.51 7.89
N ARG A 201 -18.37 -14.33 8.84
CA ARG A 201 -18.07 -15.28 9.90
C ARG A 201 -19.27 -15.53 10.80
N GLU A 202 -19.97 -14.50 11.23
CA GLU A 202 -21.18 -14.64 12.06
C GLU A 202 -22.23 -15.47 11.33
N TRP A 203 -22.50 -15.18 10.06
CA TRP A 203 -23.58 -15.84 9.34
C TRP A 203 -23.24 -17.25 8.86
N PHE A 204 -22.02 -17.47 8.36
CA PHE A 204 -21.67 -18.68 7.58
C PHE A 204 -20.61 -19.59 8.22
N VAL A 205 -19.94 -19.10 9.26
CA VAL A 205 -18.99 -19.90 10.04
C VAL A 205 -19.59 -20.25 11.41
N ARG A 206 -20.24 -19.26 12.04
CA ARG A 206 -20.93 -19.43 13.33
C ARG A 206 -22.42 -19.72 13.18
N PHE A 207 -22.92 -19.71 11.97
CA PHE A 207 -24.33 -19.95 11.59
C PHE A 207 -25.35 -19.06 12.30
N ARG A 208 -24.97 -17.80 12.59
CA ARG A 208 -25.84 -16.80 13.25
C ARG A 208 -26.43 -15.82 12.23
N PHE A 209 -27.06 -16.35 11.19
CA PHE A 209 -27.77 -15.57 10.19
C PHE A 209 -29.18 -15.21 10.68
N PRO A 210 -29.87 -14.22 10.10
CA PRO A 210 -31.24 -13.88 10.44
C PRO A 210 -32.17 -15.09 10.30
N GLY A 211 -32.90 -15.42 11.38
CA GLY A 211 -33.78 -16.59 11.44
C GLY A 211 -33.08 -17.90 11.84
N HIS A 212 -31.80 -17.90 12.17
CA HIS A 212 -31.03 -19.10 12.53
C HIS A 212 -31.57 -19.87 13.74
N ALA A 213 -32.26 -19.18 14.66
CA ALA A 213 -32.82 -19.81 15.87
C ALA A 213 -33.94 -20.82 15.59
N GLU A 214 -34.53 -20.77 14.39
CA GLU A 214 -35.62 -21.65 13.96
C GLU A 214 -35.14 -22.76 13.03
N VAL A 215 -33.82 -22.94 12.85
CA VAL A 215 -33.23 -23.88 11.92
C VAL A 215 -32.48 -24.97 12.69
N ASP A 216 -32.84 -26.21 12.45
CA ASP A 216 -32.14 -27.37 12.98
C ASP A 216 -30.80 -27.59 12.26
N PHE A 217 -29.93 -28.42 12.86
CA PHE A 217 -28.62 -28.73 12.28
C PHE A 217 -28.60 -30.21 11.83
N THR A 218 -27.90 -30.46 10.75
CA THR A 218 -27.61 -31.79 10.23
C THR A 218 -26.12 -32.05 10.14
N ASP A 219 -25.70 -33.29 10.33
CA ASP A 219 -24.30 -33.68 10.22
C ASP A 219 -23.82 -33.60 8.77
N SER A 220 -22.60 -33.09 8.57
CA SER A 220 -21.95 -33.07 7.30
C SER A 220 -20.45 -33.37 7.41
N GLU A 221 -19.78 -33.49 6.27
CA GLU A 221 -18.32 -33.66 6.22
C GLU A 221 -17.52 -32.44 6.72
N LEU A 222 -18.17 -31.29 6.91
CA LEU A 222 -17.59 -30.06 7.51
C LEU A 222 -17.99 -29.89 8.98
N GLY A 223 -18.60 -30.92 9.60
CA GLY A 223 -19.27 -30.84 10.88
C GLY A 223 -20.76 -30.45 10.73
N PRO A 224 -21.45 -30.17 11.84
CA PRO A 224 -22.87 -29.77 11.81
C PRO A 224 -23.06 -28.47 11.00
N ILE A 225 -23.99 -28.49 10.05
CA ILE A 225 -24.43 -27.33 9.27
C ILE A 225 -25.94 -27.17 9.42
N PRO A 226 -26.48 -25.93 9.20
CA PRO A 226 -27.91 -25.72 9.22
C PRO A 226 -28.65 -26.63 8.21
N GLU A 227 -29.81 -27.12 8.56
CA GLU A 227 -30.65 -27.90 7.66
C GLU A 227 -30.91 -27.14 6.36
N ARG A 228 -30.98 -27.85 5.24
CA ARG A 228 -31.13 -27.31 3.86
C ARG A 228 -29.88 -26.58 3.30
N TRP A 229 -28.76 -26.56 4.05
CA TRP A 229 -27.50 -26.14 3.47
C TRP A 229 -26.78 -27.32 2.83
N GLU A 230 -26.02 -27.06 1.80
CA GLU A 230 -25.29 -28.10 1.08
C GLU A 230 -23.78 -27.90 1.25
N VAL A 231 -23.02 -29.00 1.36
CA VAL A 231 -21.56 -28.92 1.24
C VAL A 231 -21.18 -29.05 -0.23
N VAL A 232 -20.62 -27.98 -0.77
CA VAL A 232 -20.24 -27.91 -2.18
C VAL A 232 -18.74 -27.73 -2.36
N ARG A 233 -18.25 -28.04 -3.56
CA ARG A 233 -16.86 -27.75 -3.95
C ARG A 233 -16.78 -26.44 -4.71
N LEU A 234 -15.73 -25.66 -4.47
CA LEU A 234 -15.51 -24.40 -5.20
C LEU A 234 -15.49 -24.59 -6.73
N GLY A 235 -15.04 -25.75 -7.18
CA GLY A 235 -15.04 -26.09 -8.60
C GLY A 235 -16.42 -26.22 -9.25
N SER A 236 -17.46 -26.53 -8.48
CA SER A 236 -18.84 -26.71 -8.96
C SER A 236 -19.70 -25.45 -8.88
N THR A 237 -19.26 -24.42 -8.15
CA THR A 237 -20.06 -23.24 -7.87
C THR A 237 -19.72 -22.03 -8.76
N ALA A 238 -18.73 -22.17 -9.63
CA ALA A 238 -18.30 -21.09 -10.52
C ALA A 238 -17.74 -21.60 -11.84
N LYS A 239 -17.82 -20.76 -12.86
CA LYS A 239 -17.07 -20.89 -14.12
C LYS A 239 -15.66 -20.36 -13.89
N TRP A 240 -14.66 -21.12 -14.32
CA TRP A 240 -13.24 -20.82 -14.13
C TRP A 240 -12.61 -20.30 -15.41
N PHE A 241 -11.92 -19.17 -15.30
CA PHE A 241 -11.22 -18.55 -16.43
C PHE A 241 -9.73 -18.41 -16.13
N SER A 242 -8.93 -18.59 -17.18
CA SER A 242 -7.50 -18.27 -17.16
C SER A 242 -7.28 -16.97 -17.90
N GLY A 243 -6.43 -16.12 -17.33
CA GLY A 243 -6.01 -14.90 -17.98
C GLY A 243 -4.89 -15.13 -18.99
N GLY A 244 -4.46 -14.06 -19.61
CA GLY A 244 -3.37 -14.03 -20.56
C GLY A 244 -2.69 -12.66 -20.61
N THR A 245 -1.55 -12.63 -21.30
CA THR A 245 -0.79 -11.40 -21.47
C THR A 245 -0.65 -11.12 -22.97
N PRO A 246 -1.22 -10.01 -23.47
CA PRO A 246 -0.98 -9.58 -24.83
C PRO A 246 0.51 -9.35 -25.09
N SER A 247 0.96 -9.45 -26.34
CA SER A 247 2.34 -9.17 -26.68
C SER A 247 2.76 -7.80 -26.16
N THR A 248 3.81 -7.77 -25.36
CA THR A 248 4.35 -6.51 -24.79
C THR A 248 5.14 -5.70 -25.82
N THR A 249 5.46 -6.28 -26.96
CA THR A 249 6.15 -5.63 -28.08
C THR A 249 5.19 -4.93 -29.05
N GLU A 250 3.86 -5.09 -28.85
CA GLU A 250 2.84 -4.45 -29.68
C GLU A 250 2.16 -3.31 -28.89
N PRO A 251 2.55 -2.06 -29.14
CA PRO A 251 2.01 -0.91 -28.41
C PRO A 251 0.49 -0.74 -28.58
N ALA A 252 -0.07 -1.15 -29.74
CA ALA A 252 -1.50 -1.05 -30.02
C ALA A 252 -2.39 -1.89 -29.08
N PHE A 253 -1.81 -2.82 -28.31
CA PHE A 253 -2.54 -3.64 -27.35
C PHE A 253 -2.62 -3.04 -25.95
N TRP A 254 -1.83 -1.99 -25.67
CA TRP A 254 -1.65 -1.42 -24.34
C TRP A 254 -2.18 0.01 -24.27
N ASP A 255 -2.24 0.54 -23.03
CA ASP A 255 -2.62 1.92 -22.69
C ASP A 255 -4.04 2.32 -23.16
N GLY A 256 -4.94 1.32 -23.25
CA GLY A 256 -6.37 1.53 -23.49
C GLY A 256 -7.15 1.76 -22.18
N ASP A 257 -8.48 1.64 -22.25
CA ASP A 257 -9.40 1.94 -21.14
C ASP A 257 -9.72 0.74 -20.23
N ILE A 258 -9.27 -0.46 -20.56
CA ILE A 258 -9.56 -1.69 -19.82
C ILE A 258 -8.39 -1.98 -18.87
N PRO A 259 -8.56 -1.82 -17.54
CA PRO A 259 -7.50 -2.16 -16.58
C PRO A 259 -7.08 -3.63 -16.71
N TRP A 260 -5.77 -3.89 -16.74
CA TRP A 260 -5.21 -5.23 -16.85
C TRP A 260 -4.56 -5.66 -15.55
N ILE A 261 -5.21 -6.58 -14.85
CA ILE A 261 -4.80 -7.06 -13.53
C ILE A 261 -3.68 -8.09 -13.64
N SER A 262 -2.53 -7.77 -13.05
CA SER A 262 -1.41 -8.69 -12.86
C SER A 262 -1.36 -9.23 -11.43
N SER A 263 -0.50 -10.20 -11.17
CA SER A 263 -0.21 -10.66 -9.79
C SER A 263 0.36 -9.53 -8.90
N GLY A 264 0.98 -8.52 -9.50
CA GLY A 264 1.52 -7.35 -8.80
C GLY A 264 0.48 -6.29 -8.47
N SER A 265 -0.53 -6.09 -9.33
CA SER A 265 -1.56 -5.07 -9.19
C SER A 265 -2.78 -5.52 -8.37
N LEU A 266 -2.95 -6.83 -8.12
CA LEU A 266 -4.03 -7.36 -7.29
C LEU A 266 -3.68 -7.18 -5.80
N LYS A 267 -4.06 -6.02 -5.22
CA LYS A 267 -3.66 -5.61 -3.86
C LYS A 267 -4.83 -5.21 -2.95
N SER A 268 -6.05 -5.09 -3.48
CA SER A 268 -7.25 -4.66 -2.76
C SER A 268 -8.39 -5.65 -2.90
N MET A 269 -9.33 -5.62 -1.96
CA MET A 269 -10.56 -6.43 -2.03
C MET A 269 -11.39 -6.06 -3.25
N LEU A 270 -11.46 -4.77 -3.59
CA LEU A 270 -12.21 -4.26 -4.74
C LEU A 270 -11.24 -3.84 -5.85
N LEU A 271 -11.46 -4.33 -7.06
CA LEU A 271 -10.60 -4.13 -8.23
C LEU A 271 -11.30 -3.24 -9.25
N ASP A 272 -10.90 -1.98 -9.34
CA ASP A 272 -11.45 -1.01 -10.30
C ASP A 272 -10.39 -0.48 -11.26
N ARG A 273 -9.11 -0.78 -11.04
CA ARG A 273 -7.95 -0.23 -11.76
C ARG A 273 -6.72 -1.13 -11.67
N SER A 274 -5.72 -0.82 -12.51
CA SER A 274 -4.39 -1.43 -12.49
C SER A 274 -3.34 -0.42 -12.93
N ASP A 275 -2.08 -0.74 -12.70
CA ASP A 275 -0.93 0.04 -13.18
C ASP A 275 -0.81 0.00 -14.71
N ARG A 276 -1.44 -0.98 -15.36
CA ARG A 276 -1.46 -1.16 -16.81
C ARG A 276 -2.90 -1.33 -17.29
N SER A 277 -3.12 -0.94 -18.53
CA SER A 277 -4.40 -1.13 -19.22
C SER A 277 -4.18 -1.73 -20.61
N VAL A 278 -5.23 -2.32 -21.16
CA VAL A 278 -5.22 -2.88 -22.50
C VAL A 278 -6.31 -2.23 -23.34
N THR A 279 -6.09 -2.21 -24.65
CA THR A 279 -7.12 -1.86 -25.63
C THR A 279 -8.09 -3.05 -25.83
N PRO A 280 -9.29 -2.84 -26.40
CA PRO A 280 -10.17 -3.94 -26.78
C PRO A 280 -9.48 -4.95 -27.71
N ALA A 281 -8.60 -4.49 -28.62
CA ALA A 281 -7.81 -5.36 -29.50
C ALA A 281 -6.83 -6.22 -28.67
N GLY A 282 -6.07 -5.64 -27.76
CA GLY A 282 -5.15 -6.36 -26.89
C GLY A 282 -5.86 -7.37 -25.99
N ALA A 283 -7.02 -7.00 -25.45
CA ALA A 283 -7.83 -7.90 -24.62
C ALA A 283 -8.32 -9.10 -25.40
N SER A 284 -8.77 -8.92 -26.67
CA SER A 284 -9.30 -10.00 -27.50
C SER A 284 -8.24 -11.00 -27.96
N VAL A 285 -7.01 -10.55 -28.21
CA VAL A 285 -5.93 -11.39 -28.79
C VAL A 285 -5.16 -12.15 -27.72
N GLY A 286 -4.88 -11.53 -26.59
CA GLY A 286 -3.90 -12.09 -25.63
C GLY A 286 -4.33 -12.07 -24.15
N SER A 287 -5.53 -11.61 -23.82
CA SER A 287 -6.01 -11.59 -22.45
C SER A 287 -7.44 -12.17 -22.36
N ARG A 288 -8.05 -12.00 -21.21
CA ARG A 288 -9.47 -12.32 -21.02
C ARG A 288 -10.14 -11.18 -20.28
N ILE A 289 -11.31 -10.80 -20.76
CA ILE A 289 -12.19 -9.82 -20.12
C ILE A 289 -13.10 -10.53 -19.13
N VAL A 290 -13.34 -9.89 -18.01
CA VAL A 290 -14.33 -10.24 -17.00
C VAL A 290 -15.13 -9.02 -16.62
N GLU A 291 -16.37 -9.22 -16.22
CA GLU A 291 -17.30 -8.19 -15.81
C GLU A 291 -17.29 -8.00 -14.30
N ARG A 292 -17.99 -6.95 -13.85
CA ARG A 292 -18.24 -6.70 -12.42
C ARG A 292 -18.71 -7.97 -11.72
N ASP A 293 -18.38 -8.08 -10.44
CA ASP A 293 -18.71 -9.21 -9.55
C ASP A 293 -17.97 -10.52 -9.85
N THR A 294 -17.01 -10.50 -10.77
CA THR A 294 -16.09 -11.62 -10.97
C THR A 294 -14.97 -11.60 -9.94
N LEU A 295 -14.74 -12.73 -9.27
CA LEU A 295 -13.64 -12.89 -8.33
C LEU A 295 -12.34 -13.20 -9.08
N LEU A 296 -11.26 -12.45 -8.80
CA LEU A 296 -9.92 -12.70 -9.34
C LEU A 296 -8.94 -13.05 -8.23
N PHE A 297 -8.00 -13.94 -8.51
CA PHE A 297 -6.93 -14.28 -7.56
C PHE A 297 -5.66 -14.73 -8.26
N VAL A 298 -4.53 -14.64 -7.52
CA VAL A 298 -3.21 -15.01 -8.01
C VAL A 298 -2.99 -16.52 -7.83
N VAL A 299 -2.51 -17.20 -8.88
CA VAL A 299 -2.16 -18.63 -8.85
C VAL A 299 -0.67 -18.89 -9.08
N ARG A 300 0.11 -17.87 -9.46
CA ARG A 300 1.55 -17.95 -9.66
C ARG A 300 2.23 -16.60 -9.41
N GLY A 301 3.44 -16.61 -8.87
CA GLY A 301 4.27 -15.42 -8.73
C GLY A 301 4.99 -15.36 -7.38
N MET A 302 5.95 -14.42 -7.26
CA MET A 302 6.70 -14.22 -6.02
C MET A 302 5.82 -13.66 -4.90
N SER A 303 4.77 -12.89 -5.21
CA SER A 303 3.83 -12.39 -4.22
C SER A 303 3.06 -13.53 -3.55
N LEU A 304 2.70 -14.57 -4.32
CA LEU A 304 1.96 -15.73 -3.83
C LEU A 304 2.76 -16.56 -2.80
N ALA A 305 4.08 -16.53 -2.85
CA ALA A 305 4.93 -17.16 -1.84
C ALA A 305 4.75 -16.55 -0.43
N ARG A 306 4.20 -15.33 -0.36
CA ARG A 306 4.00 -14.59 0.90
C ARG A 306 2.53 -14.42 1.25
N GLU A 307 1.68 -14.23 0.24
CA GLU A 307 0.29 -13.84 0.43
C GLU A 307 -0.58 -14.31 -0.74
N PHE A 308 -1.69 -14.99 -0.44
CA PHE A 308 -2.74 -15.27 -1.41
C PHE A 308 -3.56 -14.00 -1.65
N ARG A 309 -3.39 -13.40 -2.83
CA ARG A 309 -4.08 -12.19 -3.24
C ARG A 309 -5.33 -12.52 -4.01
N VAL A 310 -6.44 -11.92 -3.58
CA VAL A 310 -7.77 -12.13 -4.11
C VAL A 310 -8.58 -10.84 -4.03
N GLY A 311 -9.42 -10.57 -5.05
CA GLY A 311 -10.27 -9.38 -5.08
C GLY A 311 -11.42 -9.55 -6.07
N VAL A 312 -12.44 -8.70 -5.96
CA VAL A 312 -13.66 -8.69 -6.77
C VAL A 312 -13.60 -7.54 -7.77
N ALA A 313 -13.93 -7.81 -9.02
CA ALA A 313 -14.02 -6.80 -10.06
C ALA A 313 -15.18 -5.83 -9.78
N GLU A 314 -14.91 -4.52 -9.81
CA GLU A 314 -15.90 -3.45 -9.70
C GLU A 314 -16.38 -2.93 -11.06
N ARG A 315 -15.71 -3.32 -12.12
CA ARG A 315 -16.00 -2.97 -13.51
C ARG A 315 -15.42 -4.02 -14.44
N THR A 316 -15.64 -3.86 -15.73
CA THR A 316 -14.97 -4.64 -16.77
C THR A 316 -13.44 -4.52 -16.62
N LEU A 317 -12.75 -5.66 -16.49
CA LEU A 317 -11.31 -5.80 -16.33
C LEU A 317 -10.75 -6.86 -17.27
N ALA A 318 -9.49 -6.73 -17.63
CA ALA A 318 -8.69 -7.82 -18.22
C ALA A 318 -7.68 -8.33 -17.19
N PHE A 319 -7.15 -9.54 -17.34
CA PHE A 319 -6.20 -10.09 -16.37
C PHE A 319 -5.15 -11.01 -16.97
N GLY A 320 -4.00 -11.06 -16.30
CA GLY A 320 -2.81 -11.78 -16.73
C GLY A 320 -2.83 -13.28 -16.46
N GLN A 321 -1.90 -13.98 -17.10
CA GLN A 321 -1.75 -15.43 -17.05
C GLN A 321 -1.47 -16.01 -15.65
N ASP A 322 -0.94 -15.20 -14.72
CA ASP A 322 -0.66 -15.59 -13.33
C ASP A 322 -1.88 -15.46 -12.41
N CYS A 323 -3.00 -15.02 -12.96
CA CYS A 323 -4.28 -14.88 -12.28
C CYS A 323 -5.32 -15.83 -12.86
N LYS A 324 -6.31 -16.16 -12.05
CA LYS A 324 -7.55 -16.81 -12.46
C LYS A 324 -8.74 -16.01 -12.02
N ALA A 325 -9.87 -16.25 -12.70
CA ALA A 325 -11.13 -15.62 -12.37
C ALA A 325 -12.23 -16.66 -12.17
N LEU A 326 -13.15 -16.37 -11.25
CA LEU A 326 -14.36 -17.14 -10.98
C LEU A 326 -15.57 -16.26 -11.22
N LEU A 327 -16.44 -16.72 -12.10
CA LEU A 327 -17.78 -16.19 -12.28
C LEU A 327 -18.76 -17.15 -11.63
N ALA A 328 -19.52 -16.69 -10.64
CA ALA A 328 -20.50 -17.51 -9.95
C ALA A 328 -21.51 -18.15 -10.91
N ASN A 329 -21.89 -19.39 -10.65
CA ASN A 329 -22.95 -20.07 -11.39
C ASN A 329 -24.32 -19.60 -10.89
N ASP A 330 -25.37 -19.91 -11.64
CA ASP A 330 -26.76 -19.67 -11.24
C ASP A 330 -27.04 -20.30 -9.87
N GLY A 331 -27.75 -19.57 -8.98
CA GLY A 331 -28.02 -19.98 -7.61
C GLY A 331 -26.89 -19.69 -6.60
N VAL A 332 -25.77 -19.12 -7.07
CA VAL A 332 -24.67 -18.69 -6.18
C VAL A 332 -24.46 -17.17 -6.31
N GLU A 333 -24.69 -16.45 -5.22
CA GLU A 333 -24.48 -15.01 -5.20
C GLU A 333 -22.97 -14.67 -5.29
N PRO A 334 -22.54 -13.81 -6.23
CA PRO A 334 -21.13 -13.51 -6.47
C PRO A 334 -20.38 -13.00 -5.22
N LEU A 335 -20.99 -12.14 -4.43
CA LEU A 335 -20.35 -11.63 -3.20
C LEU A 335 -20.26 -12.71 -2.13
N TYR A 336 -21.28 -13.58 -2.01
CA TYR A 336 -21.19 -14.73 -1.12
C TYR A 336 -20.00 -15.63 -1.49
N LEU A 337 -19.87 -15.97 -2.79
CA LEU A 337 -18.73 -16.74 -3.32
C LEU A 337 -17.40 -16.04 -2.99
N ALA A 338 -17.31 -14.73 -3.21
CA ALA A 338 -16.11 -13.96 -2.92
C ALA A 338 -15.72 -14.03 -1.45
N PHE A 339 -16.68 -13.81 -0.54
CA PHE A 339 -16.42 -13.88 0.90
C PHE A 339 -16.10 -15.29 1.37
N SER A 340 -16.64 -16.33 0.73
CA SER A 340 -16.27 -17.72 1.02
C SER A 340 -14.79 -18.02 0.72
N VAL A 341 -14.23 -17.37 -0.29
CA VAL A 341 -12.79 -17.44 -0.63
C VAL A 341 -11.96 -16.52 0.26
N PHE A 342 -12.44 -15.30 0.57
CA PHE A 342 -11.74 -14.40 1.49
C PHE A 342 -11.55 -15.02 2.87
N GLU A 343 -12.55 -15.72 3.40
CA GLU A 343 -12.46 -16.37 4.71
C GLU A 343 -11.44 -17.51 4.74
N ARG A 344 -11.21 -18.17 3.61
CA ARG A 344 -10.27 -19.29 3.48
C ARG A 344 -8.88 -18.89 2.97
N ARG A 345 -8.54 -17.59 3.02
CA ARG A 345 -7.26 -17.09 2.49
C ARG A 345 -6.06 -17.81 3.09
N ASP A 346 -6.06 -18.04 4.39
CA ASP A 346 -4.95 -18.66 5.11
C ASP A 346 -4.85 -20.16 4.77
N ASP A 347 -5.98 -20.86 4.69
CA ASP A 347 -6.03 -22.26 4.26
C ASP A 347 -5.52 -22.41 2.83
N ILE A 348 -5.94 -21.52 1.92
CA ILE A 348 -5.50 -21.50 0.53
C ILE A 348 -4.02 -21.14 0.44
N GLN A 349 -3.54 -20.19 1.26
CA GLN A 349 -2.11 -19.86 1.36
C GLN A 349 -1.29 -21.09 1.78
N GLY A 350 -1.80 -21.90 2.70
CA GLY A 350 -1.17 -23.16 3.13
C GLY A 350 -1.07 -24.21 2.01
N MET A 351 -1.84 -24.07 0.92
CA MET A 351 -1.77 -24.95 -0.25
C MET A 351 -0.72 -24.54 -1.29
N VAL A 352 -0.06 -23.39 -1.11
CA VAL A 352 0.92 -22.86 -2.05
C VAL A 352 2.20 -23.69 -2.01
N GLU A 353 2.62 -24.16 -3.16
CA GLU A 353 3.88 -24.84 -3.37
C GLU A 353 4.95 -23.83 -3.83
N LEU A 354 6.16 -23.93 -3.26
CA LEU A 354 7.28 -23.12 -3.69
C LEU A 354 8.03 -23.85 -4.81
N ALA A 355 8.07 -23.25 -5.98
CA ALA A 355 8.94 -23.68 -7.07
C ALA A 355 10.37 -23.11 -6.89
N GLY A 356 11.33 -23.56 -7.68
CA GLY A 356 12.68 -23.01 -7.68
C GLY A 356 12.66 -21.47 -7.75
N HIS A 357 13.64 -20.83 -7.13
CA HIS A 357 13.78 -19.37 -7.02
C HIS A 357 12.66 -18.64 -6.20
N GLY A 358 11.93 -19.36 -5.34
CA GLY A 358 10.95 -18.75 -4.44
C GLY A 358 9.63 -18.29 -5.09
N THR A 359 9.32 -18.81 -6.27
CA THR A 359 8.04 -18.54 -6.95
C THR A 359 6.95 -19.43 -6.38
N GLY A 360 5.88 -18.83 -5.83
CA GLY A 360 4.70 -19.58 -5.38
C GLY A 360 3.87 -20.08 -6.56
N LYS A 361 3.33 -21.29 -6.43
CA LYS A 361 2.40 -21.90 -7.39
C LYS A 361 1.24 -22.52 -6.61
N LEU A 362 0.02 -22.31 -7.08
CA LEU A 362 -1.20 -22.84 -6.50
C LEU A 362 -1.92 -23.72 -7.52
N SER A 363 -2.15 -24.99 -7.14
CA SER A 363 -2.83 -25.95 -8.00
C SER A 363 -4.31 -25.58 -8.14
N THR A 364 -4.76 -25.46 -9.40
CA THR A 364 -6.17 -25.21 -9.71
C THR A 364 -7.08 -26.36 -9.24
N ASP A 365 -6.60 -27.60 -9.32
CA ASP A 365 -7.40 -28.76 -8.91
C ASP A 365 -7.57 -28.83 -7.39
N ARG A 366 -6.52 -28.46 -6.63
CA ARG A 366 -6.65 -28.31 -5.17
C ARG A 366 -7.65 -27.22 -4.80
N LEU A 367 -7.61 -26.06 -5.49
CA LEU A 367 -8.59 -25.00 -5.26
C LEU A 367 -10.01 -25.45 -5.59
N LYS A 368 -10.21 -26.13 -6.71
CA LYS A 368 -11.53 -26.67 -7.10
C LYS A 368 -12.07 -27.66 -6.10
N ALA A 369 -11.21 -28.38 -5.38
CA ALA A 369 -11.57 -29.35 -4.36
C ALA A 369 -11.93 -28.72 -2.99
N VAL A 370 -11.66 -27.42 -2.77
CA VAL A 370 -12.00 -26.72 -1.53
C VAL A 370 -13.51 -26.80 -1.31
N LYS A 371 -13.90 -27.29 -0.13
CA LYS A 371 -15.29 -27.45 0.26
C LYS A 371 -15.74 -26.30 1.15
N TYR A 372 -17.00 -25.91 1.01
CA TYR A 372 -17.63 -24.94 1.87
C TYR A 372 -19.14 -25.13 1.92
N PRO A 373 -19.82 -24.66 2.99
CA PRO A 373 -21.28 -24.75 3.07
C PRO A 373 -21.91 -23.73 2.11
N LEU A 374 -22.90 -24.13 1.34
CA LEU A 374 -23.71 -23.29 0.47
C LEU A 374 -25.10 -23.13 1.08
N PRO A 375 -25.48 -21.94 1.56
CA PRO A 375 -26.80 -21.68 2.06
C PRO A 375 -27.84 -21.57 0.93
N PRO A 376 -29.13 -21.72 1.23
CA PRO A 376 -30.20 -21.39 0.30
C PRO A 376 -30.08 -19.95 -0.22
N GLU A 377 -30.46 -19.73 -1.47
CA GLU A 377 -30.33 -18.44 -2.16
C GLU A 377 -30.93 -17.24 -1.38
N PRO A 378 -32.08 -17.34 -0.68
CA PRO A 378 -32.59 -16.23 0.13
C PRO A 378 -31.61 -15.77 1.23
N VAL A 379 -30.88 -16.71 1.87
CA VAL A 379 -29.88 -16.37 2.89
C VAL A 379 -28.66 -15.69 2.27
N GLN A 380 -28.21 -16.18 1.11
CA GLN A 380 -27.13 -15.54 0.36
C GLN A 380 -27.52 -14.10 -0.04
N ARG A 381 -28.73 -13.88 -0.57
CA ARG A 381 -29.22 -12.54 -0.97
C ARG A 381 -29.31 -11.59 0.22
N ALA A 382 -29.87 -12.03 1.35
CA ALA A 382 -29.93 -11.21 2.56
C ALA A 382 -28.53 -10.78 3.04
N PHE A 383 -27.54 -11.65 2.93
CA PHE A 383 -26.13 -11.29 3.18
C PHE A 383 -25.63 -10.24 2.19
N VAL A 384 -25.85 -10.44 0.89
CA VAL A 384 -25.45 -9.49 -0.16
C VAL A 384 -26.08 -8.12 0.07
N GLU A 385 -27.37 -8.06 0.41
CA GLU A 385 -28.05 -6.81 0.76
C GLU A 385 -27.40 -6.13 1.96
N THR A 386 -26.97 -6.90 2.97
CA THR A 386 -26.31 -6.38 4.18
C THR A 386 -24.91 -5.83 3.89
N VAL A 387 -24.12 -6.48 3.00
CA VAL A 387 -22.74 -6.07 2.73
C VAL A 387 -22.62 -5.07 1.57
N THR A 388 -23.64 -4.90 0.75
CA THR A 388 -23.62 -3.95 -0.38
C THR A 388 -23.33 -2.51 0.05
N PRO A 389 -23.96 -1.94 1.10
CA PRO A 389 -23.61 -0.60 1.57
C PRO A 389 -22.15 -0.48 2.04
N ILE A 390 -21.59 -1.55 2.63
CA ILE A 390 -20.18 -1.59 3.04
C ILE A 390 -19.27 -1.55 1.79
N ARG A 391 -19.59 -2.33 0.76
CA ARG A 391 -18.88 -2.33 -0.52
C ARG A 391 -18.89 -0.94 -1.19
N GLU A 392 -20.01 -0.26 -1.19
CA GLU A 392 -20.15 1.08 -1.75
C GLU A 392 -19.33 2.12 -0.96
N ALA A 393 -19.33 2.01 0.37
CA ALA A 393 -18.48 2.83 1.23
C ALA A 393 -16.99 2.59 0.97
N LEU A 394 -16.57 1.32 0.84
CA LEU A 394 -15.19 0.95 0.47
C LEU A 394 -14.77 1.60 -0.86
N ALA A 395 -15.59 1.46 -1.91
CA ALA A 395 -15.31 2.06 -3.21
C ALA A 395 -15.22 3.60 -3.13
N THR A 396 -16.11 4.23 -2.35
CA THR A 396 -16.13 5.67 -2.13
C THR A 396 -14.87 6.16 -1.42
N HIS A 397 -14.46 5.52 -0.32
CA HIS A 397 -13.26 5.91 0.41
C HIS A 397 -11.99 5.68 -0.41
N ALA A 398 -11.92 4.59 -1.18
CA ALA A 398 -10.81 4.33 -2.09
C ALA A 398 -10.71 5.41 -3.19
N ALA A 399 -11.83 5.82 -3.79
CA ALA A 399 -11.87 6.90 -4.77
C ALA A 399 -11.44 8.25 -4.18
N ARG A 400 -11.93 8.59 -2.98
CA ARG A 400 -11.54 9.82 -2.26
C ARG A 400 -10.05 9.85 -1.94
N SER A 401 -9.47 8.76 -1.43
CA SER A 401 -8.03 8.69 -1.16
C SER A 401 -7.20 8.94 -2.41
N ARG A 402 -7.62 8.39 -3.54
CA ARG A 402 -6.95 8.62 -4.83
C ARG A 402 -7.02 10.09 -5.28
N GLN A 403 -8.19 10.69 -5.16
CA GLN A 403 -8.37 12.10 -5.53
C GLN A 403 -7.53 13.02 -4.65
N LEU A 404 -7.52 12.79 -3.33
CA LEU A 404 -6.69 13.54 -2.39
C LEU A 404 -5.20 13.38 -2.70
N ALA A 405 -4.74 12.14 -2.97
CA ALA A 405 -3.35 11.88 -3.35
C ALA A 405 -2.98 12.60 -4.65
N ALA A 406 -3.82 12.53 -5.68
CA ALA A 406 -3.58 13.22 -6.96
C ALA A 406 -3.52 14.75 -6.78
N THR A 407 -4.41 15.33 -5.98
CA THR A 407 -4.41 16.76 -5.68
C THR A 407 -3.16 17.16 -4.91
N ARG A 408 -2.79 16.42 -3.86
CA ARG A 408 -1.56 16.65 -3.10
C ARG A 408 -0.33 16.60 -4.01
N ASP A 409 -0.22 15.57 -4.86
CA ASP A 409 0.93 15.36 -5.74
C ASP A 409 1.04 16.43 -6.83
N LEU A 410 -0.08 17.04 -7.23
CA LEU A 410 -0.12 18.19 -8.12
C LEU A 410 0.31 19.49 -7.41
N LEU A 411 -0.08 19.67 -6.14
CA LEU A 411 0.24 20.85 -5.33
C LEU A 411 1.69 20.84 -4.82
N LEU A 412 2.18 19.66 -4.40
CA LEU A 412 3.49 19.49 -3.79
C LEU A 412 4.62 20.21 -4.53
N PRO A 413 4.88 19.99 -5.84
CA PRO A 413 5.98 20.64 -6.54
C PRO A 413 5.79 22.16 -6.65
N ARG A 414 4.57 22.64 -6.68
CA ARG A 414 4.27 24.08 -6.80
C ARG A 414 4.49 24.80 -5.48
N LEU A 415 4.06 24.19 -4.37
CA LEU A 415 4.19 24.74 -3.02
C LEU A 415 5.65 24.75 -2.55
N VAL A 416 6.38 23.63 -2.70
CA VAL A 416 7.77 23.54 -2.22
C VAL A 416 8.78 24.33 -3.06
N THR A 417 8.38 24.84 -4.23
CA THR A 417 9.21 25.69 -5.09
C THR A 417 8.72 27.14 -5.15
N GLY A 418 7.68 27.50 -4.39
CA GLY A 418 7.11 28.84 -4.37
C GLY A 418 6.40 29.28 -5.66
N ARG A 419 6.08 28.31 -6.55
CA ARG A 419 5.29 28.58 -7.77
C ARG A 419 3.81 28.80 -7.50
N LEU A 420 3.36 28.41 -6.32
CA LEU A 420 2.03 28.69 -5.79
C LEU A 420 2.21 29.36 -4.44
N ASP A 421 1.82 30.60 -4.35
CA ASP A 421 1.80 31.34 -3.09
C ASP A 421 0.51 31.04 -2.33
N ILE A 422 0.64 30.76 -1.04
CA ILE A 422 -0.46 30.49 -0.11
C ILE A 422 -0.41 31.43 1.12
N SER A 423 0.37 32.51 1.05
CA SER A 423 0.57 33.43 2.16
C SER A 423 -0.72 34.09 2.61
N ASP A 424 -1.63 34.38 1.69
CA ASP A 424 -2.91 35.06 1.95
C ASP A 424 -4.09 34.10 2.19
N ILE A 425 -3.86 32.77 2.10
CA ILE A 425 -4.94 31.79 2.32
C ILE A 425 -5.17 31.63 3.82
N ASP A 426 -6.41 31.83 4.27
CA ASP A 426 -6.77 31.50 5.63
C ASP A 426 -6.76 29.98 5.82
N LEU A 427 -5.82 29.48 6.61
CA LEU A 427 -5.67 28.05 6.91
C LEU A 427 -6.34 27.67 8.26
N GLY A 428 -6.86 28.64 9.01
CA GLY A 428 -7.61 28.41 10.22
C GLY A 428 -6.96 27.36 11.17
N GLU A 429 -7.70 26.32 11.50
CA GLU A 429 -7.29 25.24 12.41
C GLU A 429 -6.17 24.33 11.86
N LEU A 430 -5.79 24.45 10.57
CA LEU A 430 -4.70 23.63 10.00
C LEU A 430 -3.30 24.07 10.50
N LEU A 431 -3.18 25.28 10.98
CA LEU A 431 -1.93 25.76 11.57
C LEU A 431 -1.86 25.36 13.06
N PRO A 432 -0.67 24.94 13.56
CA PRO A 432 -0.51 24.78 14.99
C PRO A 432 -0.80 26.13 15.69
N PRO A 433 -1.38 26.12 16.92
CA PRO A 433 -1.58 27.34 17.67
C PRO A 433 -0.23 28.07 17.78
N GLU A 434 -0.25 29.37 17.51
CA GLU A 434 0.95 30.21 17.67
C GLU A 434 1.47 30.00 19.09
N SER A 435 2.71 29.49 19.19
CA SER A 435 3.40 29.37 20.48
C SER A 435 3.60 30.79 21.00
N ALA A 436 2.77 31.16 22.00
CA ALA A 436 2.87 32.40 22.73
C ALA A 436 4.19 32.50 23.51
#